data_c9de8dee130dcb892618db5d3d4f177a
#
_entry.id   c9de8dee130dcb892618db5d3d4f177a
#
_cell.length_a   1.000
_cell.length_b   1.000
_cell.length_c   1.000
_cell.angle_alpha   90.00
_cell.angle_beta   90.00
_cell.angle_gamma   90.00
#
_symmetry.space_group_name_H-M   'P 1'
#
loop_
_entity.id
_entity.type
_entity.pdbx_description
1 polymer ?
#
loop_
_entity_poly.entity_id
_entity_poly.type
_entity_poly.pdbx_seq_one_letter_code
_entity_poly.pdbx_strand_id
1 'polypeptide(L)'
;MKLLTTIAAVLISISAFSQDYVEYNEGVFSRNGEELSMEQIKDLTVLHKSGRRNFRRGNRFIRLDKNQNYRITNNIGSFVVGGAAGLFGVPLVWAGVDFLSAPVVGFGAGFCAVSYKAFSRITTIVMILPRRDKQFNKVADKLNEAIK
;
A
#
# COMPACT_ATOMS: atom_id res chain seq x y z
N MET A 1 31.83 38.95 21.03
CA MET A 1 30.70 39.16 20.13
C MET A 1 30.75 38.29 18.85
N LYS A 2 31.91 38.15 18.17
CA LYS A 2 32.03 37.34 16.93
C LYS A 2 31.67 35.85 17.10
N LEU A 3 31.98 35.26 18.26
CA LEU A 3 31.68 33.83 18.52
C LEU A 3 30.17 33.55 18.63
N LEU A 4 29.44 34.45 19.27
CA LEU A 4 27.98 34.34 19.44
C LEU A 4 27.22 34.45 18.11
N THR A 5 27.69 35.34 17.21
CA THR A 5 27.12 35.49 15.89
C THR A 5 27.41 34.28 14.99
N THR A 6 28.57 33.65 15.15
CA THR A 6 28.90 32.42 14.41
C THR A 6 28.08 31.24 14.87
N ILE A 7 27.82 31.06 16.18
CA ILE A 7 26.96 29.99 16.74
C ILE A 7 25.53 30.20 16.29
N ALA A 8 25.01 31.44 16.33
CA ALA A 8 23.66 31.73 15.86
C ALA A 8 23.50 31.46 14.35
N ALA A 9 24.49 31.81 13.52
CA ALA A 9 24.48 31.52 12.10
C ALA A 9 24.51 30.01 11.80
N VAL A 10 25.26 29.22 12.57
CA VAL A 10 25.30 27.76 12.44
C VAL A 10 23.98 27.12 12.87
N LEU A 11 23.36 27.60 13.96
CA LEU A 11 22.05 27.11 14.41
C LEU A 11 20.95 27.45 13.40
N ILE A 12 20.95 28.61 12.78
CA ILE A 12 20.01 29.01 11.74
C ILE A 12 20.22 28.18 10.47
N SER A 13 21.46 27.87 10.10
CA SER A 13 21.74 27.04 8.94
C SER A 13 21.31 25.57 9.15
N ILE A 14 21.40 25.04 10.36
CA ILE A 14 20.92 23.68 10.69
C ILE A 14 19.37 23.62 10.62
N SER A 15 18.67 24.65 11.06
CA SER A 15 17.21 24.71 10.94
C SER A 15 16.72 24.92 9.50
N ALA A 16 17.51 25.57 8.65
CA ALA A 16 17.19 25.75 7.23
C ALA A 16 17.35 24.46 6.39
N PHE A 17 18.08 23.47 6.91
CA PHE A 17 18.20 22.11 6.33
C PHE A 17 17.17 21.12 6.87
N SER A 18 16.15 21.55 7.58
CA SER A 18 14.98 20.72 7.88
C SER A 18 14.29 20.42 6.54
N GLN A 19 14.76 19.36 5.88
CA GLN A 19 14.08 18.83 4.70
C GLN A 19 12.66 18.52 5.12
N ASP A 20 11.70 19.00 4.34
CA ASP A 20 10.28 18.68 4.47
C ASP A 20 10.09 17.15 4.35
N TYR A 21 10.27 16.45 5.45
CA TYR A 21 10.25 14.99 5.52
C TYR A 21 8.94 14.52 6.13
N VAL A 22 8.27 13.64 5.42
CA VAL A 22 7.03 13.00 5.89
C VAL A 22 7.39 11.66 6.52
N GLU A 23 7.03 11.49 7.78
CA GLU A 23 7.19 10.23 8.52
C GLU A 23 5.84 9.57 8.75
N TYR A 24 5.86 8.24 8.85
CA TYR A 24 4.71 7.47 9.31
C TYR A 24 5.15 6.57 10.45
N ASN A 25 4.56 6.77 11.63
CA ASN A 25 4.86 5.98 12.80
C ASN A 25 3.56 5.63 13.54
N GLU A 26 3.38 4.37 13.89
CA GLU A 26 2.27 3.84 14.71
C GLU A 26 0.86 4.31 14.32
N GLY A 27 0.61 4.56 13.06
CA GLY A 27 -0.71 4.96 12.56
C GLY A 27 -0.85 6.46 12.29
N VAL A 28 0.15 7.27 12.62
CA VAL A 28 0.16 8.72 12.48
C VAL A 28 1.18 9.15 11.44
N PHE A 29 0.79 10.06 10.56
CA PHE A 29 1.72 10.77 9.69
C PHE A 29 2.16 12.06 10.36
N SER A 30 3.43 12.38 10.28
CA SER A 30 3.99 13.66 10.74
C SER A 30 4.86 14.29 9.68
N ARG A 31 4.97 15.61 9.69
CA ARG A 31 5.85 16.40 8.86
C ARG A 31 6.50 17.48 9.74
N ASN A 32 7.81 17.46 9.84
CA ASN A 32 8.57 18.37 10.70
C ASN A 32 8.12 18.34 12.18
N GLY A 33 7.65 17.18 12.66
CA GLY A 33 7.15 17.01 14.02
C GLY A 33 5.66 17.37 14.23
N GLU A 34 4.97 17.91 13.21
CA GLU A 34 3.54 18.17 13.26
C GLU A 34 2.74 16.99 12.69
N GLU A 35 1.67 16.60 13.39
CA GLU A 35 0.79 15.52 12.92
C GLU A 35 -0.02 15.96 11.70
N LEU A 36 -0.04 15.12 10.68
CA LEU A 36 -0.81 15.34 9.46
C LEU A 36 -2.10 14.52 9.47
N SER A 37 -3.21 15.16 9.14
CA SER A 37 -4.48 14.48 8.94
C SER A 37 -4.45 13.61 7.68
N MET A 38 -5.34 12.60 7.61
CA MET A 38 -5.48 11.75 6.42
C MET A 38 -5.91 12.52 5.16
N GLU A 39 -6.60 13.66 5.32
CA GLU A 39 -6.98 14.54 4.21
C GLU A 39 -5.75 15.27 3.67
N GLN A 40 -4.92 15.84 4.54
CA GLN A 40 -3.67 16.50 4.14
C GLN A 40 -2.73 15.53 3.42
N ILE A 41 -2.59 14.28 3.91
CA ILE A 41 -1.80 13.26 3.22
C ILE A 41 -2.40 12.92 1.84
N LYS A 42 -3.71 12.81 1.75
CA LYS A 42 -4.38 12.59 0.46
C LYS A 42 -4.06 13.72 -0.52
N ASP A 43 -4.13 14.97 -0.06
CA ASP A 43 -3.87 16.14 -0.90
C ASP A 43 -2.39 16.20 -1.33
N LEU A 44 -1.46 15.90 -0.42
CA LEU A 44 -0.05 15.75 -0.76
C LEU A 44 0.18 14.67 -1.82
N THR A 45 -0.48 13.50 -1.71
CA THR A 45 -0.35 12.44 -2.72
C THR A 45 -0.94 12.83 -4.08
N VAL A 46 -1.92 13.73 -4.12
CA VAL A 46 -2.50 14.28 -5.35
C VAL A 46 -1.57 15.34 -5.93
N LEU A 47 -1.10 16.26 -5.10
CA LEU A 47 -0.22 17.36 -5.50
C LEU A 47 1.08 16.84 -6.14
N HIS A 48 1.74 15.91 -5.48
CA HIS A 48 2.99 15.32 -5.95
C HIS A 48 2.82 14.16 -6.93
N LYS A 49 1.56 13.80 -7.27
CA LYS A 49 1.21 12.65 -8.14
C LYS A 49 1.86 11.33 -7.69
N SER A 50 2.30 11.25 -6.44
CA SER A 50 3.08 10.15 -5.87
C SER A 50 2.35 9.49 -4.69
N GLY A 51 2.57 8.20 -4.48
CA GLY A 51 2.01 7.47 -3.33
C GLY A 51 0.50 7.19 -3.35
N ARG A 52 -0.29 7.79 -4.26
CA ARG A 52 -1.77 7.71 -4.29
C ARG A 52 -2.32 6.29 -4.28
N ARG A 53 -1.66 5.35 -5.01
CA ARG A 53 -2.08 3.94 -5.04
C ARG A 53 -1.91 3.26 -3.68
N ASN A 54 -0.80 3.54 -3.00
CA ASN A 54 -0.48 2.99 -1.69
C ASN A 54 -1.41 3.58 -0.62
N PHE A 55 -1.69 4.88 -0.68
CA PHE A 55 -2.66 5.56 0.18
C PHE A 55 -4.07 4.95 0.07
N ARG A 56 -4.57 4.72 -1.14
CA ARG A 56 -5.87 4.04 -1.33
C ARG A 56 -5.88 2.62 -0.75
N ARG A 57 -4.76 1.90 -0.86
CA ARG A 57 -4.61 0.56 -0.27
C ARG A 57 -4.57 0.61 1.26
N GLY A 58 -3.84 1.56 1.84
CA GLY A 58 -3.81 1.80 3.29
C GLY A 58 -5.21 2.10 3.84
N ASN A 59 -5.94 3.02 3.22
CA ASN A 59 -7.32 3.36 3.60
C ASN A 59 -8.30 2.19 3.47
N ARG A 60 -8.08 1.26 2.53
CA ARG A 60 -8.85 0.03 2.47
C ARG A 60 -8.66 -0.81 3.73
N PHE A 61 -7.45 -0.92 4.26
CA PHE A 61 -7.20 -1.65 5.51
C PHE A 61 -7.85 -0.98 6.72
N ILE A 62 -7.91 0.34 6.77
CA ILE A 62 -8.67 1.07 7.81
C ILE A 62 -10.17 0.69 7.74
N ARG A 63 -10.75 0.64 6.53
CA ARG A 63 -12.15 0.22 6.37
C ARG A 63 -12.39 -1.23 6.76
N LEU A 64 -11.44 -2.13 6.45
CA LEU A 64 -11.51 -3.54 6.83
C LEU A 64 -11.41 -3.72 8.34
N ASP A 65 -10.67 -2.86 9.03
CA ASP A 65 -10.55 -2.85 10.47
C ASP A 65 -11.82 -2.33 11.15
N LYS A 66 -12.30 -1.16 10.71
CA LYS A 66 -13.47 -0.49 11.31
C LYS A 66 -14.81 -1.18 10.99
N ASN A 67 -14.93 -1.90 9.88
CA ASN A 67 -16.18 -2.47 9.42
C ASN A 67 -16.08 -4.00 9.22
N GLN A 68 -16.55 -4.74 10.22
CA GLN A 68 -16.55 -6.21 10.19
C GLN A 68 -17.33 -6.77 9.00
N ASN A 69 -18.50 -6.22 8.69
CA ASN A 69 -19.32 -6.67 7.57
C ASN A 69 -18.59 -6.49 6.24
N TYR A 70 -17.91 -5.35 6.05
CA TYR A 70 -17.11 -5.10 4.85
C TYR A 70 -15.96 -6.10 4.73
N ARG A 71 -15.32 -6.48 5.83
CA ARG A 71 -14.25 -7.48 5.85
C ARG A 71 -14.79 -8.86 5.49
N ILE A 72 -15.91 -9.28 6.06
CA ILE A 72 -16.55 -10.56 5.75
C ILE A 72 -16.93 -10.62 4.28
N THR A 73 -17.62 -9.62 3.76
CA THR A 73 -18.01 -9.54 2.33
C THR A 73 -16.78 -9.56 1.41
N ASN A 74 -15.71 -8.83 1.76
CA ASN A 74 -14.47 -8.86 0.99
C ASN A 74 -13.81 -10.25 0.97
N ASN A 75 -13.82 -10.96 2.10
CA ASN A 75 -13.24 -12.29 2.20
C ASN A 75 -14.09 -13.33 1.46
N ILE A 76 -15.40 -13.31 1.61
CA ILE A 76 -16.31 -14.17 0.86
C ILE A 76 -16.16 -13.93 -0.63
N GLY A 77 -16.22 -12.69 -1.09
CA GLY A 77 -16.03 -12.36 -2.51
C GLY A 77 -14.68 -12.84 -3.05
N SER A 78 -13.61 -12.68 -2.28
CA SER A 78 -12.28 -13.18 -2.67
C SER A 78 -12.23 -14.71 -2.72
N PHE A 79 -12.92 -15.40 -1.81
CA PHE A 79 -12.99 -16.84 -1.79
C PHE A 79 -13.77 -17.38 -2.98
N VAL A 80 -14.94 -16.80 -3.30
CA VAL A 80 -15.77 -17.19 -4.45
C VAL A 80 -15.01 -16.98 -5.76
N VAL A 81 -14.43 -15.81 -5.98
CA VAL A 81 -13.67 -15.51 -7.21
C VAL A 81 -12.42 -16.39 -7.31
N GLY A 82 -11.71 -16.59 -6.21
CA GLY A 82 -10.51 -17.43 -6.18
C GLY A 82 -10.84 -18.90 -6.44
N GLY A 83 -11.90 -19.39 -5.81
CA GLY A 83 -12.39 -20.76 -5.98
C GLY A 83 -12.84 -21.04 -7.41
N ALA A 84 -13.71 -20.20 -7.96
CA ALA A 84 -14.16 -20.32 -9.34
C ALA A 84 -13.00 -20.29 -10.33
N ALA A 85 -12.11 -19.31 -10.22
CA ALA A 85 -10.94 -19.22 -11.09
C ALA A 85 -10.01 -20.45 -10.96
N GLY A 86 -9.81 -20.98 -9.75
CA GLY A 86 -9.01 -22.19 -9.53
C GLY A 86 -9.62 -23.44 -10.16
N LEU A 87 -10.95 -23.61 -10.04
CA LEU A 87 -11.68 -24.74 -10.62
C LEU A 87 -11.56 -24.80 -12.15
N PHE A 88 -11.46 -23.67 -12.82
CA PHE A 88 -11.26 -23.63 -14.28
C PHE A 88 -9.78 -23.62 -14.66
N GLY A 89 -8.93 -22.95 -13.87
CA GLY A 89 -7.53 -22.77 -14.20
C GLY A 89 -6.73 -24.05 -14.22
N VAL A 90 -6.84 -24.88 -13.18
CA VAL A 90 -6.06 -26.12 -13.04
C VAL A 90 -6.38 -27.13 -14.15
N PRO A 91 -7.66 -27.48 -14.45
CA PRO A 91 -7.98 -28.38 -15.54
C PRO A 91 -7.52 -27.86 -16.90
N LEU A 92 -7.61 -26.55 -17.15
CA LEU A 92 -7.16 -25.97 -18.44
C LEU A 92 -5.64 -26.07 -18.60
N VAL A 93 -4.86 -25.85 -17.55
CA VAL A 93 -3.40 -26.04 -17.61
C VAL A 93 -3.10 -27.49 -17.94
N TRP A 94 -3.74 -28.44 -17.24
CA TRP A 94 -3.53 -29.87 -17.45
C TRP A 94 -3.89 -30.28 -18.88
N ALA A 95 -5.11 -29.96 -19.34
CA ALA A 95 -5.54 -30.25 -20.70
C ALA A 95 -4.63 -29.62 -21.74
N GLY A 96 -4.17 -28.39 -21.53
CA GLY A 96 -3.25 -27.71 -22.45
C GLY A 96 -1.89 -28.41 -22.56
N VAL A 97 -1.41 -28.99 -21.47
CA VAL A 97 -0.16 -29.79 -21.47
C VAL A 97 -0.37 -31.10 -22.23
N ASP A 98 -1.48 -31.81 -21.94
CA ASP A 98 -1.78 -33.08 -22.60
C ASP A 98 -1.97 -32.95 -24.11
N PHE A 99 -2.60 -31.86 -24.56
CA PHE A 99 -2.82 -31.58 -25.98
C PHE A 99 -1.72 -30.72 -26.64
N LEU A 100 -0.61 -30.43 -25.92
CA LEU A 100 0.48 -29.58 -26.39
C LEU A 100 0.01 -28.21 -26.94
N SER A 101 -1.06 -27.68 -26.35
CA SER A 101 -1.69 -26.44 -26.79
C SER A 101 -1.25 -25.24 -25.93
N ALA A 102 -0.29 -24.48 -26.42
CA ALA A 102 0.22 -23.30 -25.73
C ALA A 102 -0.86 -22.25 -25.37
N PRO A 103 -1.86 -21.93 -26.23
CA PRO A 103 -2.94 -21.03 -25.85
C PRO A 103 -3.75 -21.51 -24.66
N VAL A 104 -4.11 -22.82 -24.62
CA VAL A 104 -4.90 -23.40 -23.54
C VAL A 104 -4.13 -23.37 -22.22
N VAL A 105 -2.84 -23.66 -22.22
CA VAL A 105 -1.95 -23.50 -21.05
C VAL A 105 -1.92 -22.05 -20.60
N GLY A 106 -1.81 -21.09 -21.51
CA GLY A 106 -1.79 -19.67 -21.22
C GLY A 106 -3.07 -19.18 -20.54
N PHE A 107 -4.23 -19.58 -21.02
CA PHE A 107 -5.52 -19.29 -20.38
C PHE A 107 -5.64 -19.91 -18.99
N GLY A 108 -5.28 -21.18 -18.83
CA GLY A 108 -5.27 -21.86 -17.56
C GLY A 108 -4.36 -21.20 -16.53
N ALA A 109 -3.15 -20.81 -16.93
CA ALA A 109 -2.21 -20.08 -16.07
C ALA A 109 -2.76 -18.69 -15.68
N GLY A 110 -3.47 -18.00 -16.58
CA GLY A 110 -4.16 -16.75 -16.29
C GLY A 110 -5.21 -16.91 -15.20
N PHE A 111 -6.06 -17.94 -15.28
CA PHE A 111 -7.03 -18.27 -14.23
C PHE A 111 -6.37 -18.61 -12.89
N CYS A 112 -5.30 -19.38 -12.89
CA CYS A 112 -4.53 -19.69 -11.69
C CYS A 112 -3.94 -18.41 -11.05
N ALA A 113 -3.44 -17.49 -11.85
CA ALA A 113 -2.94 -16.20 -11.36
C ALA A 113 -4.06 -15.34 -10.73
N VAL A 114 -5.26 -15.33 -11.34
CA VAL A 114 -6.45 -14.65 -10.78
C VAL A 114 -6.86 -15.32 -9.45
N SER A 115 -6.90 -16.64 -9.38
CA SER A 115 -7.18 -17.40 -8.16
C SER A 115 -6.21 -17.04 -7.05
N TYR A 116 -4.91 -17.13 -7.31
CA TYR A 116 -3.87 -16.76 -6.34
C TYR A 116 -4.05 -15.31 -5.83
N LYS A 117 -4.29 -14.36 -6.75
CA LYS A 117 -4.49 -12.96 -6.41
C LYS A 117 -5.75 -12.72 -5.60
N ALA A 118 -6.82 -13.47 -5.86
CA ALA A 118 -8.06 -13.40 -5.09
C ALA A 118 -7.85 -13.92 -3.66
N PHE A 119 -7.25 -15.09 -3.49
CA PHE A 119 -6.93 -15.63 -2.17
C PHE A 119 -5.96 -14.77 -1.37
N SER A 120 -4.98 -14.15 -2.03
CA SER A 120 -4.05 -13.23 -1.36
C SER A 120 -4.72 -11.97 -0.78
N ARG A 121 -5.96 -11.67 -1.18
CA ARG A 121 -6.77 -10.55 -0.63
C ARG A 121 -7.55 -10.91 0.62
N ILE A 122 -7.67 -12.20 0.93
CA ILE A 122 -8.29 -12.63 2.18
C ILE A 122 -7.44 -12.11 3.34
N THR A 123 -8.10 -11.43 4.27
CA THR A 123 -7.41 -10.77 5.39
C THR A 123 -8.00 -11.21 6.72
N THR A 124 -7.13 -11.65 7.61
CA THR A 124 -7.45 -11.85 9.02
C THR A 124 -7.19 -10.56 9.81
N ILE A 125 -7.78 -10.41 10.99
CA ILE A 125 -7.57 -9.24 11.85
C ILE A 125 -6.08 -9.00 12.11
N VAL A 126 -5.34 -10.05 12.42
CA VAL A 126 -3.89 -9.99 12.72
C VAL A 126 -3.05 -9.44 11.56
N MET A 127 -3.55 -9.58 10.32
CA MET A 127 -2.82 -9.13 9.12
C MET A 127 -3.16 -7.70 8.68
N ILE A 128 -4.20 -7.09 9.26
CA ILE A 128 -4.68 -5.77 8.82
C ILE A 128 -3.67 -4.68 9.19
N LEU A 129 -3.26 -4.62 10.46
CA LEU A 129 -2.34 -3.58 10.96
C LEU A 129 -0.99 -3.59 10.23
N PRO A 130 -0.22 -4.69 10.19
CA PRO A 130 1.08 -4.68 9.51
C PRO A 130 0.95 -4.43 8.01
N ARG A 131 -0.15 -4.84 7.37
CA ARG A 131 -0.40 -4.53 5.95
C ARG A 131 -0.74 -3.06 5.72
N ARG A 132 -1.51 -2.45 6.63
CA ARG A 132 -1.79 -1.01 6.63
C ARG A 132 -0.50 -0.22 6.75
N ASP A 133 0.28 -0.51 7.78
CA ASP A 133 1.51 0.23 8.09
C ASP A 133 2.53 0.10 6.96
N LYS A 134 2.67 -1.09 6.38
CA LYS A 134 3.50 -1.28 5.17
C LYS A 134 3.07 -0.40 3.99
N GLN A 135 1.77 -0.16 3.80
CA GLN A 135 1.30 0.72 2.72
C GLN A 135 1.55 2.19 3.04
N PHE A 136 1.34 2.61 4.27
CA PHE A 136 1.54 4.00 4.67
C PHE A 136 3.02 4.37 4.76
N ASN A 137 3.90 3.50 5.21
CA ASN A 137 5.35 3.70 5.09
C ASN A 137 5.76 3.94 3.63
N LYS A 138 5.23 3.16 2.68
CA LYS A 138 5.47 3.39 1.25
C LYS A 138 4.88 4.72 0.73
N VAL A 139 3.85 5.27 1.38
CA VAL A 139 3.34 6.61 1.04
C VAL A 139 4.34 7.65 1.48
N ALA A 140 4.84 7.57 2.72
CA ALA A 140 5.85 8.48 3.24
C ALA A 140 7.12 8.45 2.37
N ASP A 141 7.67 7.27 2.08
CA ASP A 141 8.84 7.10 1.22
C ASP A 141 8.66 7.80 -0.13
N LYS A 142 7.52 7.54 -0.81
CA LYS A 142 7.22 8.11 -2.12
C LYS A 142 6.95 9.62 -2.10
N LEU A 143 6.41 10.15 -1.02
CA LEU A 143 6.26 11.59 -0.85
C LEU A 143 7.64 12.23 -0.65
N ASN A 144 8.50 11.63 0.16
CA ASN A 144 9.85 12.11 0.39
C ASN A 144 10.72 12.07 -0.88
N GLU A 145 10.53 11.05 -1.74
CA GLU A 145 11.18 11.01 -3.07
C GLU A 145 10.69 12.13 -4.00
N ALA A 146 9.44 12.57 -3.87
CA ALA A 146 8.83 13.56 -4.74
C ALA A 146 8.99 15.01 -4.23
N ILE A 147 9.33 15.19 -2.96
CA ILE A 147 9.57 16.49 -2.34
C ILE A 147 11.07 16.92 -2.48
N LYS A 148 11.95 15.95 -2.68
CA LYS A 148 13.38 16.21 -3.01
C LYS A 148 13.55 16.85 -4.38
#